data_262ea7ea5c5a36be1ad0596d581b44ba
#
_entry.id   262ea7ea5c5a36be1ad0596d581b44ba
#
_cell.length_a   1.000
_cell.length_b   1.000
_cell.length_c   1.000
_cell.angle_alpha   90.00
_cell.angle_beta   90.00
_cell.angle_gamma   90.00
#
_symmetry.space_group_name_H-M   'P 1'
#
loop_
_entity.id
_entity.type
_entity.pdbx_description
1 polymer ?
#
loop_
_entity_poly.entity_id
_entity_poly.type
_entity_poly.pdbx_seq_one_letter_code
_entity_poly.pdbx_strand_id
1 'polypeptide(L)'
;KKVPILKLDRWDFKLDGHLVRQQLAIGFPMALQYSITAIGAMMVQAALNVLGSVHVAAFTAANKIEQVATQVYVALGTTMATYCAQNMGAGKVKRISRGFRATTIMGSIYSVVFGVLVFFFGNMLTGLFVSENLDQIVGLVDIYMKCVALFFIPLNVVNVYRNGIQGMGYGFLPMTAGIAELAGRGLTAVVASHYKSYLGICLASPVAWIFASALLLVMYFGIMNKYKKAGNFRE
;
A
#
# COMPACT_ATOMS: atom_id res chain seq x y z
N LYS A 1 -23.57 21.48 17.78
CA LYS A 1 -24.73 21.34 16.86
C LYS A 1 -25.02 19.85 16.71
N LYS A 2 -26.20 19.39 17.13
CA LYS A 2 -26.62 17.99 16.96
C LYS A 2 -26.87 17.75 15.48
N VAL A 3 -26.19 16.80 14.87
CA VAL A 3 -26.38 16.40 13.47
C VAL A 3 -27.54 15.41 13.44
N PRO A 4 -28.74 15.76 12.88
CA PRO A 4 -29.92 14.92 12.97
C PRO A 4 -29.73 13.54 12.32
N ILE A 5 -28.92 13.44 11.27
CA ILE A 5 -28.64 12.21 10.53
C ILE A 5 -27.87 11.15 11.34
N LEU A 6 -27.27 11.56 12.47
CA LEU A 6 -26.55 10.64 13.37
C LEU A 6 -27.41 10.17 14.55
N LYS A 7 -28.69 10.51 14.59
CA LYS A 7 -29.64 9.97 15.57
C LYS A 7 -29.94 8.53 15.22
N LEU A 8 -29.57 7.62 16.13
CA LEU A 8 -29.89 6.21 16.00
C LEU A 8 -31.25 5.92 16.66
N ASP A 9 -32.14 5.33 15.92
CA ASP A 9 -33.41 4.81 16.41
C ASP A 9 -33.34 3.29 16.61
N ARG A 10 -34.27 2.71 17.39
CA ARG A 10 -34.28 1.26 17.64
C ARG A 10 -34.37 0.40 16.36
N TRP A 11 -34.88 0.96 15.29
CA TRP A 11 -34.99 0.31 13.99
C TRP A 11 -33.66 0.22 13.24
N ASP A 12 -32.71 1.10 13.53
CA ASP A 12 -31.37 1.12 12.92
C ASP A 12 -30.51 -0.05 13.38
N PHE A 13 -30.91 -0.74 14.47
CA PHE A 13 -30.25 -1.94 14.97
C PHE A 13 -30.77 -3.25 14.33
N LYS A 14 -31.73 -3.18 13.41
CA LYS A 14 -32.15 -4.34 12.64
C LYS A 14 -31.12 -4.65 11.56
N LEU A 15 -30.63 -5.90 11.59
CA LEU A 15 -29.72 -6.40 10.56
C LEU A 15 -30.48 -6.58 9.23
N ASP A 16 -30.06 -5.82 8.22
CA ASP A 16 -30.50 -6.02 6.84
C ASP A 16 -29.54 -7.03 6.17
N GLY A 17 -30.04 -8.21 5.85
CA GLY A 17 -29.25 -9.28 5.23
C GLY A 17 -28.63 -8.89 3.89
N HIS A 18 -29.27 -8.00 3.14
CA HIS A 18 -28.73 -7.50 1.86
C HIS A 18 -27.51 -6.58 2.10
N LEU A 19 -27.62 -5.66 3.06
CA LEU A 19 -26.51 -4.78 3.44
C LEU A 19 -25.34 -5.55 4.05
N VAL A 20 -25.64 -6.54 4.93
CA VAL A 20 -24.61 -7.42 5.49
C VAL A 20 -23.87 -8.17 4.39
N ARG A 21 -24.57 -8.74 3.41
CA ARG A 21 -23.95 -9.43 2.28
C ARG A 21 -23.05 -8.50 1.45
N GLN A 22 -23.50 -7.27 1.19
CA GLN A 22 -22.68 -6.27 0.47
C GLN A 22 -21.40 -5.92 1.24
N GLN A 23 -21.51 -5.68 2.55
CA GLN A 23 -20.38 -5.39 3.42
C GLN A 23 -19.37 -6.56 3.44
N LEU A 24 -19.86 -7.81 3.58
CA LEU A 24 -19.01 -8.99 3.58
C LEU A 24 -18.35 -9.25 2.23
N ALA A 25 -19.04 -8.97 1.12
CA ALA A 25 -18.48 -9.15 -0.24
C ALA A 25 -17.25 -8.27 -0.50
N ILE A 26 -17.12 -7.15 0.19
CA ILE A 26 -15.95 -6.27 0.12
C ILE A 26 -15.01 -6.53 1.29
N GLY A 27 -15.54 -6.63 2.51
CA GLY A 27 -14.75 -6.75 3.74
C GLY A 27 -13.98 -8.06 3.83
N PHE A 28 -14.57 -9.20 3.41
CA PHE A 28 -13.89 -10.49 3.46
C PHE A 28 -12.65 -10.56 2.55
N PRO A 29 -12.70 -10.15 1.27
CA PRO A 29 -11.50 -10.06 0.44
C PRO A 29 -10.45 -9.10 0.98
N MET A 30 -10.87 -7.98 1.61
CA MET A 30 -9.94 -7.04 2.26
C MET A 30 -9.24 -7.69 3.45
N ALA A 31 -9.96 -8.42 4.31
CA ALA A 31 -9.38 -9.13 5.44
C ALA A 31 -8.35 -10.17 4.99
N LEU A 32 -8.69 -10.97 3.96
CA LEU A 32 -7.75 -11.91 3.35
C LEU A 32 -6.51 -11.21 2.79
N GLN A 33 -6.68 -10.07 2.15
CA GLN A 33 -5.57 -9.28 1.63
C GLN A 33 -4.61 -8.82 2.73
N TYR A 34 -5.12 -8.33 3.87
CA TYR A 34 -4.28 -7.97 5.03
C TYR A 34 -3.54 -9.18 5.59
N SER A 35 -4.21 -10.35 5.69
CA SER A 35 -3.58 -11.60 6.12
C SER A 35 -2.44 -12.01 5.16
N ILE A 36 -2.66 -11.94 3.86
CA ILE A 36 -1.65 -12.22 2.82
C ILE A 36 -0.44 -11.28 2.97
N THR A 37 -0.68 -9.99 3.20
CA THR A 37 0.39 -9.01 3.41
C THR A 37 1.19 -9.32 4.67
N ALA A 38 0.51 -9.72 5.77
CA ALA A 38 1.16 -10.12 7.02
C ALA A 38 2.04 -11.37 6.85
N ILE A 39 1.56 -12.38 6.11
CA ILE A 39 2.35 -13.57 5.76
C ILE A 39 3.62 -13.15 4.99
N GLY A 40 3.49 -12.25 4.01
CA GLY A 40 4.64 -11.73 3.27
C GLY A 40 5.67 -11.03 4.17
N ALA A 41 5.22 -10.26 5.16
CA ALA A 41 6.10 -9.62 6.14
C ALA A 41 6.82 -10.66 7.03
N MET A 42 6.11 -11.73 7.44
CA MET A 42 6.71 -12.83 8.20
C MET A 42 7.79 -13.57 7.40
N MET A 43 7.60 -13.76 6.09
CA MET A 43 8.61 -14.39 5.22
C MET A 43 9.88 -13.54 5.14
N VAL A 44 9.76 -12.22 5.00
CA VAL A 44 10.90 -11.29 5.03
C VAL A 44 11.60 -11.33 6.38
N GLN A 45 10.84 -11.34 7.48
CA GLN A 45 11.40 -11.43 8.83
C GLN A 45 12.16 -12.75 9.04
N ALA A 46 11.62 -13.87 8.56
CA ALA A 46 12.30 -15.17 8.64
C ALA A 46 13.63 -15.16 7.85
N ALA A 47 13.63 -14.60 6.63
CA ALA A 47 14.83 -14.44 5.82
C ALA A 47 15.88 -13.54 6.51
N LEU A 48 15.41 -12.47 7.15
CA LEU A 48 16.27 -11.54 7.87
C LEU A 48 16.93 -12.16 9.10
N ASN A 49 16.23 -13.03 9.82
CA ASN A 49 16.76 -13.73 11.00
C ASN A 49 18.00 -14.59 10.66
N VAL A 50 18.11 -15.08 9.42
CA VAL A 50 19.28 -15.84 8.95
C VAL A 50 20.55 -14.97 8.90
N LEU A 51 20.41 -13.64 8.75
CA LEU A 51 21.54 -12.70 8.68
C LEU A 51 22.06 -12.27 10.07
N GLY A 52 21.31 -12.53 11.12
CA GLY A 52 21.69 -12.24 12.51
C GLY A 52 21.09 -10.94 13.07
N SER A 53 21.30 -10.75 14.37
CA SER A 53 20.61 -9.72 15.18
C SER A 53 20.89 -8.28 14.75
N VAL A 54 22.09 -7.96 14.27
CA VAL A 54 22.44 -6.62 13.81
C VAL A 54 21.60 -6.21 12.60
N HIS A 55 21.42 -7.11 11.62
CA HIS A 55 20.58 -6.87 10.46
C HIS A 55 19.10 -6.72 10.83
N VAL A 56 18.63 -7.54 11.78
CA VAL A 56 17.26 -7.44 12.31
C VAL A 56 17.03 -6.09 12.99
N ALA A 57 17.98 -5.64 13.82
CA ALA A 57 17.89 -4.35 14.50
C ALA A 57 17.85 -3.17 13.49
N ALA A 58 18.77 -3.20 12.50
CA ALA A 58 18.83 -2.19 11.45
C ALA A 58 17.53 -2.14 10.61
N PHE A 59 17.04 -3.30 10.17
CA PHE A 59 15.80 -3.40 9.41
C PHE A 59 14.59 -2.91 10.20
N THR A 60 14.52 -3.26 11.50
CA THR A 60 13.43 -2.80 12.38
C THR A 60 13.43 -1.29 12.57
N ALA A 61 14.62 -0.69 12.75
CA ALA A 61 14.75 0.77 12.86
C ALA A 61 14.34 1.46 11.55
N ALA A 62 14.82 0.95 10.42
CA ALA A 62 14.49 1.47 9.09
C ALA A 62 12.99 1.35 8.78
N ASN A 63 12.34 0.25 9.13
CA ASN A 63 10.89 0.07 8.98
C ASN A 63 10.07 1.09 9.76
N LYS A 64 10.52 1.52 10.94
CA LYS A 64 9.83 2.57 11.70
C LYS A 64 9.86 3.90 10.95
N ILE A 65 11.00 4.25 10.34
CA ILE A 65 11.14 5.46 9.52
C ILE A 65 10.24 5.34 8.28
N GLU A 66 10.28 4.20 7.58
CA GLU A 66 9.44 3.92 6.43
C GLU A 66 7.95 4.04 6.76
N GLN A 67 7.50 3.48 7.89
CA GLN A 67 6.10 3.56 8.31
C GLN A 67 5.62 5.01 8.45
N VAL A 68 6.43 5.89 9.03
CA VAL A 68 6.09 7.32 9.12
C VAL A 68 6.00 7.94 7.72
N ALA A 69 6.98 7.68 6.87
CA ALA A 69 7.04 8.20 5.51
C ALA A 69 5.85 7.74 4.65
N THR A 70 5.42 6.49 4.82
CA THR A 70 4.37 5.89 3.98
C THR A 70 2.95 6.22 4.43
N GLN A 71 2.75 6.85 5.60
CA GLN A 71 1.41 7.29 6.05
C GLN A 71 0.71 8.22 5.05
N VAL A 72 1.45 9.01 4.31
CA VAL A 72 0.90 9.86 3.25
C VAL A 72 0.21 9.02 2.17
N TYR A 73 0.80 7.90 1.75
CA TYR A 73 0.18 7.00 0.76
C TYR A 73 -1.07 6.31 1.31
N VAL A 74 -1.07 5.95 2.59
CA VAL A 74 -2.25 5.39 3.26
C VAL A 74 -3.38 6.42 3.28
N ALA A 75 -3.09 7.68 3.61
CA ALA A 75 -4.07 8.76 3.60
C ALA A 75 -4.61 9.04 2.19
N LEU A 76 -3.74 9.06 1.17
CA LEU A 76 -4.15 9.20 -0.23
C LEU A 76 -5.03 8.02 -0.69
N GLY A 77 -4.68 6.80 -0.29
CA GLY A 77 -5.45 5.59 -0.58
C GLY A 77 -6.86 5.65 0.03
N THR A 78 -6.98 5.95 1.32
CA THR A 78 -8.29 6.06 2.01
C THR A 78 -9.15 7.19 1.44
N THR A 79 -8.53 8.31 1.07
CA THR A 79 -9.20 9.41 0.36
C THR A 79 -9.74 8.92 -0.98
N MET A 80 -8.95 8.17 -1.74
CA MET A 80 -9.40 7.62 -3.02
C MET A 80 -10.51 6.60 -2.87
N ALA A 81 -10.50 5.75 -1.83
CA ALA A 81 -11.61 4.83 -1.57
C ALA A 81 -12.94 5.59 -1.40
N THR A 82 -12.94 6.60 -0.54
CA THR A 82 -14.13 7.44 -0.29
C THR A 82 -14.56 8.21 -1.53
N TYR A 83 -13.60 8.84 -2.22
CA TYR A 83 -13.87 9.60 -3.44
C TYR A 83 -14.46 8.71 -4.55
N CYS A 84 -13.90 7.53 -4.77
CA CYS A 84 -14.40 6.58 -5.76
C CYS A 84 -15.79 6.08 -5.38
N ALA A 85 -16.05 5.72 -4.12
CA ALA A 85 -17.36 5.26 -3.68
C ALA A 85 -18.45 6.30 -3.89
N GLN A 86 -18.21 7.55 -3.51
CA GLN A 86 -19.15 8.65 -3.71
C GLN A 86 -19.44 8.93 -5.18
N ASN A 87 -18.41 8.97 -6.03
CA ASN A 87 -18.59 9.24 -7.46
C ASN A 87 -19.18 8.04 -8.20
N MET A 88 -18.97 6.80 -7.76
CA MET A 88 -19.65 5.61 -8.26
C MET A 88 -21.14 5.67 -7.95
N GLY A 89 -21.52 5.97 -6.70
CA GLY A 89 -22.91 6.14 -6.31
C GLY A 89 -23.63 7.26 -7.06
N ALA A 90 -22.90 8.31 -7.45
CA ALA A 90 -23.41 9.42 -8.25
C ALA A 90 -23.39 9.16 -9.78
N GLY A 91 -22.86 8.00 -10.25
CA GLY A 91 -22.72 7.69 -11.67
C GLY A 91 -21.66 8.51 -12.42
N LYS A 92 -20.75 9.21 -11.70
CA LYS A 92 -19.78 10.16 -12.27
C LYS A 92 -18.41 9.53 -12.51
N VAL A 93 -18.35 8.53 -13.37
CA VAL A 93 -17.14 7.72 -13.62
C VAL A 93 -15.97 8.54 -14.18
N LYS A 94 -16.22 9.59 -14.95
CA LYS A 94 -15.17 10.47 -15.49
C LYS A 94 -14.43 11.22 -14.38
N ARG A 95 -15.13 11.58 -13.29
CA ARG A 95 -14.49 12.18 -12.10
C ARG A 95 -13.54 11.20 -11.41
N ILE A 96 -13.91 9.93 -11.33
CA ILE A 96 -13.06 8.88 -10.76
C ILE A 96 -11.71 8.84 -11.49
N SER A 97 -11.73 8.84 -12.82
CA SER A 97 -10.47 8.85 -13.61
C SER A 97 -9.61 10.10 -13.34
N ARG A 98 -10.24 11.28 -13.21
CA ARG A 98 -9.53 12.51 -12.83
C ARG A 98 -8.94 12.43 -11.43
N GLY A 99 -9.68 11.83 -10.48
CA GLY A 99 -9.23 11.60 -9.09
C GLY A 99 -7.99 10.70 -9.05
N PHE A 100 -8.01 9.55 -9.73
CA PHE A 100 -6.85 8.68 -9.82
C PHE A 100 -5.61 9.40 -10.35
N ARG A 101 -5.77 10.16 -11.45
CA ARG A 101 -4.66 10.92 -12.03
C ARG A 101 -4.10 11.96 -11.05
N ALA A 102 -4.96 12.76 -10.44
CA ALA A 102 -4.54 13.81 -9.50
C ALA A 102 -3.83 13.24 -8.29
N THR A 103 -4.41 12.20 -7.65
CA THR A 103 -3.84 11.57 -6.45
C THR A 103 -2.52 10.86 -6.76
N THR A 104 -2.42 10.19 -7.92
CA THR A 104 -1.16 9.58 -8.35
C THR A 104 -0.06 10.62 -8.55
N ILE A 105 -0.37 11.75 -9.18
CA ILE A 105 0.60 12.85 -9.37
C ILE A 105 1.03 13.42 -8.00
N MET A 106 0.08 13.71 -7.11
CA MET A 106 0.40 14.23 -5.77
C MET A 106 1.32 13.28 -4.98
N GLY A 107 0.97 11.99 -4.93
CA GLY A 107 1.78 10.99 -4.27
C GLY A 107 3.14 10.76 -4.94
N SER A 108 3.23 10.89 -6.28
CA SER A 108 4.51 10.79 -6.99
C SER A 108 5.41 12.00 -6.70
N ILE A 109 4.87 13.21 -6.64
CA ILE A 109 5.63 14.41 -6.22
C ILE A 109 6.17 14.20 -4.80
N TYR A 110 5.31 13.75 -3.87
CA TYR A 110 5.75 13.42 -2.52
C TYR A 110 6.86 12.36 -2.51
N SER A 111 6.73 11.29 -3.33
CA SER A 111 7.72 10.22 -3.45
C SER A 111 9.09 10.75 -3.87
N VAL A 112 9.12 11.64 -4.86
CA VAL A 112 10.37 12.25 -5.34
C VAL A 112 10.97 13.15 -4.27
N VAL A 113 10.17 14.03 -3.67
CA VAL A 113 10.66 14.95 -2.62
C VAL A 113 11.19 14.17 -1.42
N PHE A 114 10.44 13.19 -0.93
CA PHE A 114 10.87 12.37 0.22
C PHE A 114 12.06 11.48 -0.14
N GLY A 115 12.10 10.92 -1.35
CA GLY A 115 13.24 10.14 -1.85
C GLY A 115 14.54 10.97 -1.87
N VAL A 116 14.46 12.22 -2.33
CA VAL A 116 15.59 13.17 -2.30
C VAL A 116 16.01 13.45 -0.86
N LEU A 117 15.05 13.69 0.05
CA LEU A 117 15.36 13.91 1.47
C LEU A 117 16.07 12.71 2.09
N VAL A 118 15.59 11.49 1.83
CA VAL A 118 16.23 10.25 2.31
C VAL A 118 17.64 10.10 1.75
N PHE A 119 17.84 10.43 0.46
CA PHE A 119 19.14 10.27 -0.18
C PHE A 119 20.19 11.20 0.41
N PHE A 120 19.85 12.46 0.69
CA PHE A 120 20.79 13.45 1.22
C PHE A 120 20.87 13.49 2.76
N PHE A 121 19.79 13.18 3.45
CA PHE A 121 19.65 13.31 4.90
C PHE A 121 19.41 11.99 5.63
N GLY A 122 19.59 10.83 4.97
CA GLY A 122 19.30 9.50 5.53
C GLY A 122 20.01 9.25 6.86
N ASN A 123 21.30 9.62 6.97
CA ASN A 123 22.07 9.44 8.22
C ASN A 123 21.52 10.29 9.38
N MET A 124 21.07 11.51 9.10
CA MET A 124 20.47 12.39 10.11
C MET A 124 19.10 11.83 10.57
N LEU A 125 18.30 11.33 9.64
CA LEU A 125 17.03 10.68 9.95
C LEU A 125 17.22 9.42 10.79
N THR A 126 18.23 8.62 10.50
CA THR A 126 18.55 7.42 11.27
C THR A 126 18.93 7.78 12.72
N GLY A 127 19.70 8.84 12.94
CA GLY A 127 20.10 9.30 14.27
C GLY A 127 18.93 9.72 15.17
N LEU A 128 17.76 10.05 14.61
CA LEU A 128 16.55 10.34 15.38
C LEU A 128 15.88 9.09 15.97
N PHE A 129 16.14 7.91 15.41
CA PHE A 129 15.46 6.66 15.77
C PHE A 129 16.38 5.59 16.38
N VAL A 130 17.71 5.78 16.32
CA VAL A 130 18.70 4.81 16.80
C VAL A 130 19.64 5.49 17.78
N SER A 131 19.60 5.06 19.05
CA SER A 131 20.38 5.67 20.15
C SER A 131 21.66 4.92 20.51
N GLU A 132 21.81 3.62 20.13
CA GLU A 132 22.94 2.77 20.53
C GLU A 132 23.54 2.04 19.31
N ASN A 133 24.85 1.78 19.36
CA ASN A 133 25.63 1.09 18.30
C ASN A 133 25.51 1.71 16.91
N LEU A 134 25.60 3.05 16.83
CA LEU A 134 25.30 3.85 15.64
C LEU A 134 26.07 3.40 14.39
N ASP A 135 27.36 3.12 14.48
CA ASP A 135 28.21 2.99 13.28
C ASP A 135 27.87 1.76 12.41
N GLN A 136 27.54 0.62 13.02
CA GLN A 136 27.22 -0.61 12.27
C GLN A 136 25.77 -0.59 11.75
N ILE A 137 24.84 -0.03 12.52
CA ILE A 137 23.41 -0.03 12.18
C ILE A 137 23.08 1.06 11.16
N VAL A 138 23.69 2.24 11.26
CA VAL A 138 23.43 3.39 10.37
C VAL A 138 23.67 3.04 8.91
N GLY A 139 24.77 2.35 8.59
CA GLY A 139 25.05 1.96 7.21
C GLY A 139 24.01 0.99 6.63
N LEU A 140 23.52 0.04 7.44
CA LEU A 140 22.47 -0.90 7.01
C LEU A 140 21.11 -0.22 6.87
N VAL A 141 20.76 0.72 7.76
CA VAL A 141 19.54 1.52 7.65
C VAL A 141 19.58 2.38 6.40
N ASP A 142 20.72 3.01 6.09
CA ASP A 142 20.91 3.84 4.90
C ASP A 142 20.70 3.02 3.61
N ILE A 143 21.27 1.82 3.54
CA ILE A 143 21.06 0.87 2.42
C ILE A 143 19.57 0.58 2.25
N TYR A 144 18.88 0.22 3.33
CA TYR A 144 17.44 -0.07 3.28
C TYR A 144 16.65 1.12 2.78
N MET A 145 16.84 2.29 3.40
CA MET A 145 16.08 3.50 3.09
C MET A 145 16.28 3.95 1.65
N LYS A 146 17.50 3.89 1.12
CA LYS A 146 17.80 4.20 -0.28
C LYS A 146 17.13 3.21 -1.24
N CYS A 147 17.20 1.92 -0.93
CA CYS A 147 16.50 0.89 -1.71
C CYS A 147 14.99 1.16 -1.79
N VAL A 148 14.36 1.40 -0.65
CA VAL A 148 12.91 1.55 -0.57
C VAL A 148 12.44 2.88 -1.18
N ALA A 149 13.20 3.98 -0.96
CA ALA A 149 12.88 5.30 -1.48
C ALA A 149 12.79 5.35 -3.01
N LEU A 150 13.63 4.59 -3.72
CA LEU A 150 13.58 4.49 -5.18
C LEU A 150 12.26 3.89 -5.69
N PHE A 151 11.55 3.13 -4.86
CA PHE A 151 10.31 2.43 -5.22
C PHE A 151 9.06 3.01 -4.55
N PHE A 152 9.12 4.20 -3.99
CA PHE A 152 7.96 4.87 -3.41
C PHE A 152 6.88 5.22 -4.44
N ILE A 153 7.25 5.44 -5.71
CA ILE A 153 6.26 5.65 -6.78
C ILE A 153 5.41 4.39 -7.01
N PRO A 154 5.96 3.18 -7.21
CA PRO A 154 5.17 1.95 -7.20
C PRO A 154 4.30 1.77 -5.94
N LEU A 155 4.84 2.06 -4.75
CA LEU A 155 4.08 1.98 -3.50
C LEU A 155 2.89 2.95 -3.47
N ASN A 156 3.07 4.19 -3.96
CA ASN A 156 1.98 5.14 -4.13
C ASN A 156 0.88 4.57 -5.05
N VAL A 157 1.26 4.03 -6.21
CA VAL A 157 0.33 3.39 -7.14
C VAL A 157 -0.42 2.24 -6.46
N VAL A 158 0.27 1.37 -5.73
CA VAL A 158 -0.37 0.27 -4.99
C VAL A 158 -1.43 0.81 -4.05
N ASN A 159 -1.13 1.81 -3.22
CA ASN A 159 -2.08 2.34 -2.24
C ASN A 159 -3.27 3.03 -2.91
N VAL A 160 -3.02 3.91 -3.88
CA VAL A 160 -4.06 4.69 -4.56
C VAL A 160 -5.00 3.79 -5.37
N TYR A 161 -4.45 2.89 -6.19
CA TYR A 161 -5.26 2.06 -7.08
C TYR A 161 -5.96 0.92 -6.34
N ARG A 162 -5.31 0.30 -5.36
CA ARG A 162 -5.92 -0.73 -4.52
C ARG A 162 -7.16 -0.19 -3.81
N ASN A 163 -7.02 0.88 -3.06
CA ASN A 163 -8.11 1.49 -2.31
C ASN A 163 -9.17 2.10 -3.23
N GLY A 164 -8.76 2.75 -4.32
CA GLY A 164 -9.70 3.32 -5.29
C GLY A 164 -10.56 2.26 -5.97
N ILE A 165 -9.99 1.12 -6.39
CA ILE A 165 -10.74 0.00 -6.98
C ILE A 165 -11.68 -0.63 -5.95
N GLN A 166 -11.25 -0.78 -4.69
CA GLN A 166 -12.11 -1.22 -3.58
C GLN A 166 -13.28 -0.24 -3.37
N GLY A 167 -13.01 1.07 -3.40
CA GLY A 167 -14.05 2.11 -3.32
C GLY A 167 -15.04 2.08 -4.48
N MET A 168 -14.66 1.56 -5.64
CA MET A 168 -15.57 1.32 -6.77
C MET A 168 -16.44 0.05 -6.59
N GLY A 169 -16.31 -0.68 -5.48
CA GLY A 169 -17.06 -1.89 -5.17
C GLY A 169 -16.40 -3.21 -5.61
N TYR A 170 -15.17 -3.19 -6.11
CA TYR A 170 -14.45 -4.39 -6.52
C TYR A 170 -13.53 -4.89 -5.39
N GLY A 171 -14.03 -5.80 -4.54
CA GLY A 171 -13.24 -6.36 -3.43
C GLY A 171 -12.21 -7.42 -3.87
N PHE A 172 -12.60 -8.33 -4.75
CA PHE A 172 -11.77 -9.46 -5.18
C PHE A 172 -10.57 -9.07 -6.06
N LEU A 173 -10.73 -8.10 -6.96
CA LEU A 173 -9.65 -7.71 -7.87
C LEU A 173 -8.40 -7.23 -7.13
N PRO A 174 -8.47 -6.28 -6.18
CA PRO A 174 -7.31 -5.86 -5.42
C PRO A 174 -6.69 -6.96 -4.55
N MET A 175 -7.48 -7.94 -4.11
CA MET A 175 -6.98 -9.10 -3.36
C MET A 175 -6.00 -9.93 -4.22
N THR A 176 -6.30 -10.13 -5.52
CA THR A 176 -5.37 -10.87 -6.41
C THR A 176 -4.04 -10.15 -6.59
N ALA A 177 -4.02 -8.81 -6.55
CA ALA A 177 -2.77 -8.05 -6.50
C ALA A 177 -1.97 -8.30 -5.21
N GLY A 178 -2.68 -8.55 -4.08
CA GLY A 178 -2.04 -8.99 -2.83
C GLY A 178 -1.34 -10.35 -2.95
N ILE A 179 -1.91 -11.28 -3.70
CA ILE A 179 -1.29 -12.58 -3.98
C ILE A 179 0.00 -12.40 -4.82
N ALA A 180 -0.04 -11.57 -5.85
CA ALA A 180 1.14 -11.24 -6.65
C ALA A 180 2.23 -10.56 -5.80
N GLU A 181 1.82 -9.68 -4.88
CA GLU A 181 2.72 -9.05 -3.90
C GLU A 181 3.38 -10.09 -2.98
N LEU A 182 2.61 -11.04 -2.46
CA LEU A 182 3.12 -12.13 -1.62
C LEU A 182 4.13 -12.99 -2.41
N ALA A 183 3.80 -13.38 -3.63
CA ALA A 183 4.68 -14.18 -4.47
C ALA A 183 6.01 -13.44 -4.75
N GLY A 184 5.95 -12.18 -5.18
CA GLY A 184 7.12 -11.36 -5.43
C GLY A 184 8.00 -11.20 -4.19
N ARG A 185 7.38 -10.88 -3.05
CA ARG A 185 8.08 -10.72 -1.76
C ARG A 185 8.70 -12.02 -1.27
N GLY A 186 7.93 -13.12 -1.30
CA GLY A 186 8.37 -14.42 -0.84
C GLY A 186 9.52 -14.98 -1.67
N LEU A 187 9.41 -14.96 -3.00
CA LEU A 187 10.48 -15.43 -3.90
C LEU A 187 11.75 -14.62 -3.69
N THR A 188 11.65 -13.29 -3.63
CA THR A 188 12.82 -12.44 -3.40
C THR A 188 13.45 -12.70 -2.04
N ALA A 189 12.66 -12.86 -0.98
CA ALA A 189 13.14 -13.14 0.36
C ALA A 189 13.86 -14.50 0.46
N VAL A 190 13.31 -15.55 -0.17
CA VAL A 190 13.93 -16.89 -0.21
C VAL A 190 15.27 -16.85 -0.95
N VAL A 191 15.30 -16.25 -2.14
CA VAL A 191 16.54 -16.12 -2.92
C VAL A 191 17.58 -15.30 -2.15
N ALA A 192 17.20 -14.16 -1.58
CA ALA A 192 18.08 -13.29 -0.82
C ALA A 192 18.63 -13.98 0.45
N SER A 193 17.82 -14.79 1.13
CA SER A 193 18.23 -15.59 2.28
C SER A 193 19.27 -16.66 1.89
N HIS A 194 19.06 -17.33 0.77
CA HIS A 194 20.01 -18.34 0.26
C HIS A 194 21.39 -17.74 0.00
N TYR A 195 21.45 -16.55 -0.61
CA TYR A 195 22.71 -15.83 -0.86
C TYR A 195 23.19 -14.98 0.33
N LYS A 196 22.49 -15.01 1.47
CA LYS A 196 22.79 -14.19 2.66
C LYS A 196 22.95 -12.70 2.33
N SER A 197 22.14 -12.19 1.39
CA SER A 197 22.23 -10.82 0.89
C SER A 197 21.24 -9.90 1.61
N TYR A 198 21.74 -8.99 2.45
CA TYR A 198 20.91 -7.96 3.09
C TYR A 198 20.21 -7.06 2.07
N LEU A 199 20.96 -6.63 1.03
CA LEU A 199 20.39 -5.82 -0.07
C LEU A 199 19.23 -6.56 -0.77
N GLY A 200 19.38 -7.87 -1.00
CA GLY A 200 18.32 -8.69 -1.58
C GLY A 200 17.07 -8.73 -0.71
N ILE A 201 17.22 -8.81 0.62
CA ILE A 201 16.09 -8.75 1.55
C ILE A 201 15.42 -7.37 1.53
N CYS A 202 16.21 -6.29 1.48
CA CYS A 202 15.68 -4.92 1.35
C CYS A 202 14.85 -4.73 0.07
N LEU A 203 15.19 -5.42 -1.02
CA LEU A 203 14.47 -5.37 -2.29
C LEU A 203 13.19 -6.22 -2.33
N ALA A 204 12.94 -7.06 -1.32
CA ALA A 204 11.76 -7.93 -1.32
C ALA A 204 10.43 -7.15 -1.36
N SER A 205 10.30 -6.08 -0.60
CA SER A 205 9.12 -5.20 -0.64
C SER A 205 9.03 -4.37 -1.94
N PRO A 206 10.10 -3.69 -2.40
CA PRO A 206 10.13 -3.03 -3.70
C PRO A 206 9.69 -3.89 -4.88
N VAL A 207 10.21 -5.10 -4.99
CA VAL A 207 9.82 -6.04 -6.05
C VAL A 207 8.33 -6.38 -5.97
N ALA A 208 7.82 -6.65 -4.77
CA ALA A 208 6.40 -6.91 -4.55
C ALA A 208 5.53 -5.72 -4.99
N TRP A 209 5.94 -4.48 -4.71
CA TRP A 209 5.21 -3.28 -5.13
C TRP A 209 5.20 -3.09 -6.64
N ILE A 210 6.27 -3.45 -7.35
CA ILE A 210 6.29 -3.43 -8.82
C ILE A 210 5.24 -4.38 -9.38
N PHE A 211 5.22 -5.65 -8.94
CA PHE A 211 4.24 -6.63 -9.42
C PHE A 211 2.80 -6.22 -9.09
N ALA A 212 2.56 -5.78 -7.84
CA ALA A 212 1.24 -5.35 -7.43
C ALA A 212 0.77 -4.10 -8.20
N SER A 213 1.64 -3.09 -8.37
CA SER A 213 1.29 -1.86 -9.09
C SER A 213 0.97 -2.14 -10.56
N ALA A 214 1.76 -2.97 -11.24
CA ALA A 214 1.52 -3.35 -12.62
C ALA A 214 0.16 -4.05 -12.78
N LEU A 215 -0.16 -5.01 -11.90
CA LEU A 215 -1.42 -5.73 -11.94
C LEU A 215 -2.62 -4.82 -11.63
N LEU A 216 -2.50 -3.93 -10.64
CA LEU A 216 -3.55 -2.95 -10.29
C LEU A 216 -3.80 -1.96 -11.43
N LEU A 217 -2.77 -1.50 -12.14
CA LEU A 217 -2.92 -0.66 -13.32
C LEU A 217 -3.67 -1.38 -14.43
N VAL A 218 -3.32 -2.64 -14.74
CA VAL A 218 -4.05 -3.44 -15.72
C VAL A 218 -5.52 -3.58 -15.34
N MET A 219 -5.83 -3.88 -14.08
CA MET A 219 -7.20 -3.96 -13.59
C MET A 219 -7.95 -2.64 -13.74
N TYR A 220 -7.32 -1.54 -13.34
CA TYR A 220 -7.91 -0.20 -13.46
C TYR A 220 -8.26 0.13 -14.90
N PHE A 221 -7.33 -0.05 -15.84
CA PHE A 221 -7.60 0.21 -17.25
C PHE A 221 -8.68 -0.71 -17.82
N GLY A 222 -8.72 -1.98 -17.41
CA GLY A 222 -9.80 -2.91 -17.77
C GLY A 222 -11.17 -2.44 -17.30
N ILE A 223 -11.27 -2.01 -16.03
CA ILE A 223 -12.50 -1.47 -15.44
C ILE A 223 -12.94 -0.20 -16.19
N MET A 224 -12.02 0.76 -16.37
CA MET A 224 -12.35 2.03 -17.04
C MET A 224 -12.76 1.83 -18.49
N ASN A 225 -12.14 0.89 -19.23
CA ASN A 225 -12.54 0.54 -20.58
C ASN A 225 -13.94 -0.09 -20.65
N LYS A 226 -14.31 -0.91 -19.64
CA LYS A 226 -15.68 -1.46 -19.54
C LYS A 226 -16.71 -0.35 -19.40
N TYR A 227 -16.46 0.64 -18.52
CA TYR A 227 -17.38 1.78 -18.34
C TYR A 227 -17.46 2.68 -19.58
N LYS A 228 -16.35 2.89 -20.30
CA LYS A 228 -16.33 3.62 -21.57
C LYS A 228 -17.19 2.93 -22.63
N LYS A 229 -17.03 1.61 -22.80
CA LYS A 229 -17.80 0.82 -23.78
C LYS A 229 -19.31 0.77 -23.43
N ALA A 230 -19.65 0.78 -22.15
CA ALA A 230 -21.05 0.77 -21.70
C ALA A 230 -21.74 2.17 -21.79
N GLY A 231 -21.07 3.20 -22.31
CA GLY A 231 -21.62 4.56 -22.40
C GLY A 231 -21.77 5.27 -21.05
N ASN A 232 -21.31 4.69 -19.96
CA ASN A 232 -21.45 5.20 -18.59
C ASN A 232 -20.31 6.16 -18.18
N PHE A 233 -19.56 6.69 -19.14
CA PHE A 233 -18.44 7.62 -18.88
C PHE A 233 -18.93 9.07 -18.84
N ARG A 234 -19.94 9.33 -17.96
CA ARG A 234 -20.56 10.64 -17.77
C ARG A 234 -19.79 11.52 -16.78
N GLU A 235 -19.92 12.85 -16.92
CA GLU A 235 -19.36 13.86 -15.97
C GLU A 235 -20.09 13.91 -14.66
#